data_a2467ad0f77ae9aab062c70f06cfd15a
#
_entry.id   a2467ad0f77ae9aab062c70f06cfd15a
#
_cell.length_a   1.000
_cell.length_b   1.000
_cell.length_c   1.000
_cell.angle_alpha   90.00
_cell.angle_beta   90.00
_cell.angle_gamma   90.00
#
_symmetry.space_group_name_H-M   'P 1'
#
loop_
_entity.id
_entity.type
_entity.pdbx_description
1 polymer ?
#
loop_
_entity_poly.entity_id
_entity_poly.type
_entity_poly.pdbx_seq_one_letter_code
_entity_poly.pdbx_strand_id
1 'polypeptide(L)'
;MIINCSMKCVIIANGDLEYTSDIIKIIKNAQMIISADGGARHLRTLNILPHVMIGDFDSLNPDHYSFFKKKQIKILNFPLKKNHTDTELCISYAIENKASDITLLGVTGSRLDHTLANIFLLKKLAKLNIEARIINKHNEIFIVTDFIELKGRPKELLSIIPVTQNVTGITLTGLEYPLKNASMQMGDSLGISNVFKESVASISIKSGALIVTRSKD
;
A
#
# COMPACT_ATOMS: atom_id res chain seq x y z
N MET A 1 29.27 9.29 2.60
CA MET A 1 28.22 8.25 2.68
C MET A 1 26.96 8.95 3.19
N ILE A 2 26.09 9.42 2.27
CA ILE A 2 24.82 10.06 2.65
C ILE A 2 23.93 8.89 3.04
N ILE A 3 23.65 8.73 4.34
CA ILE A 3 22.59 7.83 4.81
C ILE A 3 21.29 8.45 4.28
N ASN A 4 20.81 7.94 3.17
CA ASN A 4 19.50 8.27 2.65
C ASN A 4 18.48 7.68 3.64
N CYS A 5 18.13 8.44 4.66
CA CYS A 5 17.14 8.02 5.65
C CYS A 5 15.79 8.03 4.93
N SER A 6 15.31 6.84 4.53
CA SER A 6 14.01 6.68 3.90
C SER A 6 12.93 7.26 4.80
N MET A 7 12.21 8.28 4.33
CA MET A 7 11.11 8.88 5.08
C MET A 7 9.87 7.99 4.97
N LYS A 8 9.52 7.34 6.07
CA LYS A 8 8.38 6.42 6.17
C LYS A 8 7.09 7.18 6.43
N CYS A 9 6.15 7.04 5.53
CA CYS A 9 4.81 7.62 5.63
C CYS A 9 3.76 6.51 5.72
N VAL A 10 2.79 6.67 6.60
CA VAL A 10 1.58 5.83 6.65
C VAL A 10 0.38 6.69 6.30
N ILE A 11 -0.39 6.25 5.30
CA ILE A 11 -1.66 6.86 4.90
C ILE A 11 -2.78 5.91 5.33
N ILE A 12 -3.76 6.43 6.07
CA ILE A 12 -4.89 5.65 6.58
C ILE A 12 -6.17 6.19 5.98
N ALA A 13 -6.87 5.35 5.21
CA ALA A 13 -8.16 5.66 4.62
C ALA A 13 -9.32 4.98 5.36
N ASN A 14 -10.55 5.22 4.90
CA ASN A 14 -11.79 4.83 5.60
C ASN A 14 -12.25 3.38 5.33
N GLY A 15 -11.47 2.55 4.64
CA GLY A 15 -11.78 1.14 4.39
C GLY A 15 -11.57 0.25 5.63
N ASP A 16 -11.59 -1.07 5.40
CA ASP A 16 -11.44 -2.03 6.48
C ASP A 16 -10.01 -2.04 7.02
N LEU A 17 -9.87 -1.97 8.35
CA LEU A 17 -8.59 -2.01 9.04
C LEU A 17 -8.72 -2.77 10.36
N GLU A 18 -8.01 -3.87 10.48
CA GLU A 18 -7.84 -4.57 11.76
C GLU A 18 -6.65 -4.01 12.55
N TYR A 19 -6.83 -3.87 13.85
CA TYR A 19 -5.82 -3.27 14.73
C TYR A 19 -4.90 -4.34 15.31
N THR A 20 -4.22 -5.08 14.42
CA THR A 20 -3.21 -6.06 14.84
C THR A 20 -1.98 -5.36 15.44
N SER A 21 -1.21 -6.09 16.25
CA SER A 21 0.06 -5.59 16.81
C SER A 21 1.01 -5.08 15.74
N ASP A 22 1.07 -5.75 14.58
CA ASP A 22 1.95 -5.38 13.47
C ASP A 22 1.50 -4.09 12.80
N ILE A 23 0.20 -3.92 12.55
CA ILE A 23 -0.35 -2.67 11.99
C ILE A 23 -0.13 -1.50 12.94
N ILE A 24 -0.40 -1.68 14.24
CA ILE A 24 -0.16 -0.64 15.24
C ILE A 24 1.33 -0.26 15.29
N LYS A 25 2.23 -1.24 15.21
CA LYS A 25 3.68 -1.01 15.17
C LYS A 25 4.10 -0.25 13.91
N ILE A 26 3.53 -0.59 12.75
CA ILE A 26 3.78 0.13 11.49
C ILE A 26 3.38 1.60 11.63
N ILE A 27 2.16 1.88 12.15
CA ILE A 27 1.67 3.25 12.34
C ILE A 27 2.57 4.02 13.31
N LYS A 28 2.94 3.43 14.45
CA LYS A 28 3.75 4.10 15.47
C LYS A 28 5.20 4.37 15.03
N ASN A 29 5.73 3.55 14.12
CA ASN A 29 7.09 3.71 13.60
C ASN A 29 7.17 4.64 12.38
N ALA A 30 6.04 5.15 11.88
CA ALA A 30 6.01 6.09 10.78
C ALA A 30 6.49 7.48 11.23
N GLN A 31 7.29 8.12 10.39
CA GLN A 31 7.73 9.50 10.59
C GLN A 31 6.64 10.51 10.18
N MET A 32 5.72 10.07 9.31
CA MET A 32 4.54 10.82 8.92
C MET A 32 3.31 9.93 8.93
N ILE A 33 2.24 10.40 9.56
CA ILE A 33 0.92 9.74 9.56
C ILE A 33 -0.07 10.70 8.92
N ILE A 34 -0.73 10.28 7.85
CA ILE A 34 -1.72 11.05 7.12
C ILE A 34 -3.07 10.32 7.21
N SER A 35 -4.12 11.04 7.56
CA SER A 35 -5.49 10.52 7.49
C SER A 35 -6.17 11.00 6.21
N ALA A 36 -6.67 10.07 5.42
CA ALA A 36 -7.52 10.34 4.27
C ALA A 36 -8.99 10.28 4.72
N ASP A 37 -9.66 11.42 4.70
CA ASP A 37 -11.07 11.59 5.02
C ASP A 37 -11.48 10.81 6.30
N GLY A 38 -12.49 9.94 6.21
CA GLY A 38 -13.00 9.11 7.32
C GLY A 38 -11.98 8.14 7.95
N GLY A 39 -10.77 7.99 7.40
CA GLY A 39 -9.67 7.23 8.00
C GLY A 39 -9.29 7.70 9.41
N ALA A 40 -9.63 8.94 9.74
CA ALA A 40 -9.46 9.50 11.08
C ALA A 40 -10.15 8.68 12.18
N ARG A 41 -11.23 7.95 11.87
CA ARG A 41 -11.91 7.07 12.84
C ARG A 41 -10.99 5.98 13.39
N HIS A 42 -10.12 5.42 12.55
CA HIS A 42 -9.16 4.39 12.97
C HIS A 42 -8.12 4.98 13.94
N LEU A 43 -7.59 6.15 13.62
CA LEU A 43 -6.64 6.85 14.46
C LEU A 43 -7.26 7.27 15.81
N ARG A 44 -8.53 7.69 15.79
CA ARG A 44 -9.27 8.00 17.01
C ARG A 44 -9.42 6.78 17.92
N THR A 45 -9.79 5.62 17.34
CA THR A 45 -9.90 4.35 18.06
C THR A 45 -8.56 3.91 18.67
N LEU A 46 -7.47 4.10 17.95
CA LEU A 46 -6.11 3.75 18.40
C LEU A 46 -5.50 4.79 19.35
N ASN A 47 -6.18 5.92 19.57
CA ASN A 47 -5.66 7.08 20.30
C ASN A 47 -4.30 7.57 19.76
N ILE A 48 -4.16 7.58 18.41
CA ILE A 48 -2.97 8.07 17.69
C ILE A 48 -3.35 9.37 16.99
N LEU A 49 -2.46 10.36 17.04
CA LEU A 49 -2.67 11.64 16.37
C LEU A 49 -1.99 11.62 14.99
N PRO A 50 -2.69 11.96 13.88
CA PRO A 50 -2.05 12.15 12.58
C PRO A 50 -1.26 13.47 12.56
N HIS A 51 -0.32 13.59 11.63
CA HIS A 51 0.36 14.85 11.33
C HIS A 51 -0.52 15.77 10.50
N VAL A 52 -1.37 15.19 9.65
CA VAL A 52 -2.31 15.93 8.80
C VAL A 52 -3.53 15.05 8.48
N MET A 53 -4.67 15.70 8.35
CA MET A 53 -5.92 15.13 7.84
C MET A 53 -6.25 15.79 6.50
N ILE A 54 -6.60 14.99 5.48
CA ILE A 54 -6.85 15.46 4.10
C ILE A 54 -8.16 14.83 3.61
N GLY A 55 -9.09 15.65 3.13
CA GLY A 55 -10.38 15.20 2.61
C GLY A 55 -11.42 16.30 2.61
N ASP A 56 -12.69 15.94 2.36
CA ASP A 56 -13.84 16.85 2.52
C ASP A 56 -14.56 16.63 3.86
N PHE A 57 -14.25 15.52 4.54
CA PHE A 57 -14.75 15.14 5.87
C PHE A 57 -16.27 15.01 6.00
N ASP A 58 -16.99 14.86 4.88
CA ASP A 58 -18.45 14.70 4.86
C ASP A 58 -18.90 13.37 5.49
N SER A 59 -18.05 12.34 5.36
CA SER A 59 -18.27 11.01 5.93
C SER A 59 -17.75 10.85 7.36
N LEU A 60 -17.00 11.83 7.90
CA LEU A 60 -16.41 11.74 9.23
C LEU A 60 -17.40 12.17 10.32
N ASN A 61 -17.53 11.34 11.37
CA ASN A 61 -18.33 11.70 12.55
C ASN A 61 -17.85 13.07 13.11
N PRO A 62 -18.79 14.04 13.35
CA PRO A 62 -18.46 15.37 13.87
C PRO A 62 -17.64 15.37 15.16
N ASP A 63 -17.86 14.38 16.05
CA ASP A 63 -17.10 14.27 17.30
C ASP A 63 -15.62 13.94 17.04
N HIS A 64 -15.33 13.08 16.03
CA HIS A 64 -13.97 12.78 15.63
C HIS A 64 -13.29 14.01 15.03
N TYR A 65 -13.99 14.74 14.14
CA TYR A 65 -13.47 15.98 13.57
C TYR A 65 -13.14 17.01 14.66
N SER A 66 -14.10 17.24 15.58
CA SER A 66 -13.94 18.17 16.70
C SER A 66 -12.77 17.79 17.62
N PHE A 67 -12.58 16.48 17.86
CA PHE A 67 -11.47 15.99 18.66
C PHE A 67 -10.11 16.35 18.04
N PHE A 68 -9.91 16.06 16.76
CA PHE A 68 -8.63 16.36 16.10
C PHE A 68 -8.40 17.87 15.94
N LYS A 69 -9.46 18.64 15.70
CA LYS A 69 -9.40 20.10 15.68
C LYS A 69 -8.95 20.69 17.02
N LYS A 70 -9.49 20.19 18.14
CA LYS A 70 -9.05 20.57 19.49
C LYS A 70 -7.58 20.22 19.78
N LYS A 71 -7.06 19.16 19.14
CA LYS A 71 -5.65 18.76 19.20
C LYS A 71 -4.74 19.55 18.27
N GLN A 72 -5.27 20.57 17.58
CA GLN A 72 -4.54 21.42 16.63
C GLN A 72 -3.87 20.64 15.49
N ILE A 73 -4.46 19.51 15.07
CA ILE A 73 -3.99 18.75 13.92
C ILE A 73 -4.19 19.59 12.66
N LYS A 74 -3.20 19.59 11.77
CA LYS A 74 -3.30 20.24 10.46
C LYS A 74 -4.42 19.59 9.65
N ILE A 75 -5.38 20.38 9.19
CA ILE A 75 -6.52 19.92 8.39
C ILE A 75 -6.47 20.62 7.03
N LEU A 76 -6.43 19.83 5.95
CA LEU A 76 -6.47 20.29 4.58
C LEU A 76 -7.80 19.88 3.96
N ASN A 77 -8.70 20.85 3.83
CA ASN A 77 -10.01 20.62 3.21
C ASN A 77 -9.91 20.73 1.70
N PHE A 78 -10.44 19.73 1.00
CA PHE A 78 -10.59 19.72 -0.44
C PHE A 78 -12.07 19.61 -0.81
N PRO A 79 -12.54 20.29 -1.87
CA PRO A 79 -13.96 20.21 -2.26
C PRO A 79 -14.32 18.80 -2.73
N LEU A 80 -15.61 18.41 -2.54
CA LEU A 80 -16.17 17.14 -3.04
C LEU A 80 -15.93 16.95 -4.56
N LYS A 81 -16.13 18.03 -5.34
CA LYS A 81 -15.91 18.00 -6.80
C LYS A 81 -14.43 18.24 -7.11
N LYS A 82 -13.65 17.19 -7.16
CA LYS A 82 -12.23 17.17 -7.51
C LYS A 82 -11.90 15.98 -8.41
N ASN A 83 -10.81 16.06 -9.15
CA ASN A 83 -10.38 15.03 -10.10
C ASN A 83 -9.56 13.89 -9.45
N HIS A 84 -9.36 13.92 -8.13
CA HIS A 84 -8.52 12.99 -7.38
C HIS A 84 -9.26 12.45 -6.16
N THR A 85 -9.02 11.19 -5.82
CA THR A 85 -9.49 10.61 -4.56
C THR A 85 -8.71 11.19 -3.37
N ASP A 86 -9.28 11.11 -2.16
CA ASP A 86 -8.58 11.57 -0.95
C ASP A 86 -7.28 10.79 -0.71
N THR A 87 -7.26 9.50 -1.01
CA THR A 87 -6.03 8.68 -0.96
C THR A 87 -4.97 9.24 -1.91
N GLU A 88 -5.34 9.62 -3.13
CA GLU A 88 -4.40 10.20 -4.11
C GLU A 88 -3.89 11.57 -3.67
N LEU A 89 -4.72 12.41 -3.07
CA LEU A 89 -4.29 13.68 -2.48
C LEU A 89 -3.32 13.46 -1.31
N CYS A 90 -3.59 12.49 -0.45
CA CYS A 90 -2.68 12.11 0.63
C CYS A 90 -1.31 11.65 0.11
N ILE A 91 -1.31 10.84 -0.96
CA ILE A 91 -0.09 10.40 -1.64
C ILE A 91 0.68 11.62 -2.20
N SER A 92 0.01 12.53 -2.87
CA SER A 92 0.65 13.76 -3.39
C SER A 92 1.28 14.57 -2.28
N TYR A 93 0.56 14.78 -1.18
CA TYR A 93 1.08 15.45 0.01
C TYR A 93 2.29 14.73 0.61
N ALA A 94 2.26 13.39 0.70
CA ALA A 94 3.40 12.61 1.18
C ALA A 94 4.65 12.81 0.30
N ILE A 95 4.48 12.78 -1.02
CA ILE A 95 5.56 13.00 -2.00
C ILE A 95 6.16 14.41 -1.87
N GLU A 96 5.32 15.45 -1.79
CA GLU A 96 5.74 16.84 -1.59
C GLU A 96 6.56 17.00 -0.29
N ASN A 97 6.25 16.20 0.73
CA ASN A 97 6.99 16.14 1.99
C ASN A 97 8.09 15.08 2.00
N LYS A 98 8.56 14.61 0.82
CA LYS A 98 9.73 13.75 0.61
C LYS A 98 9.59 12.34 1.19
N ALA A 99 8.38 11.80 1.32
CA ALA A 99 8.17 10.41 1.65
C ALA A 99 8.73 9.52 0.54
N SER A 100 9.52 8.52 0.91
CA SER A 100 10.14 7.54 -0.01
C SER A 100 9.70 6.10 0.26
N ASP A 101 9.03 5.86 1.39
CA ASP A 101 8.39 4.58 1.76
C ASP A 101 6.97 4.89 2.24
N ILE A 102 5.95 4.44 1.49
CA ILE A 102 4.54 4.73 1.76
C ILE A 102 3.78 3.43 2.04
N THR A 103 3.23 3.30 3.24
CA THR A 103 2.30 2.22 3.58
C THR A 103 0.86 2.75 3.56
N LEU A 104 0.00 2.11 2.78
CA LEU A 104 -1.42 2.41 2.66
C LEU A 104 -2.22 1.43 3.51
N LEU A 105 -3.02 1.93 4.43
CA LEU A 105 -3.88 1.18 5.35
C LEU A 105 -5.34 1.62 5.18
N GLY A 106 -6.29 0.68 5.34
CA GLY A 106 -7.71 1.00 5.20
C GLY A 106 -8.10 1.47 3.79
N VAL A 107 -7.34 1.07 2.77
CA VAL A 107 -7.59 1.42 1.35
C VAL A 107 -8.29 0.30 0.58
N THR A 108 -8.61 -0.80 1.25
CA THR A 108 -9.38 -1.93 0.74
C THR A 108 -10.68 -2.07 1.52
N GLY A 109 -11.71 -2.65 0.92
CA GLY A 109 -13.01 -2.84 1.57
C GLY A 109 -14.09 -3.26 0.57
N SER A 110 -15.36 -3.09 0.92
CA SER A 110 -16.51 -3.51 0.13
C SER A 110 -16.65 -2.81 -1.23
N ARG A 111 -16.14 -1.60 -1.36
CA ARG A 111 -16.12 -0.86 -2.64
C ARG A 111 -14.94 -1.31 -3.48
N LEU A 112 -15.22 -2.18 -4.44
CA LEU A 112 -14.19 -2.76 -5.32
C LEU A 112 -13.56 -1.71 -6.25
N ASP A 113 -14.31 -0.71 -6.71
CA ASP A 113 -13.83 0.41 -7.51
C ASP A 113 -12.71 1.17 -6.79
N HIS A 114 -12.89 1.52 -5.52
CA HIS A 114 -11.87 2.16 -4.70
C HIS A 114 -10.69 1.23 -4.43
N THR A 115 -10.95 -0.05 -4.13
CA THR A 115 -9.88 -1.04 -3.90
C THR A 115 -8.98 -1.16 -5.11
N LEU A 116 -9.54 -1.32 -6.32
CA LEU A 116 -8.79 -1.42 -7.56
C LEU A 116 -8.03 -0.12 -7.87
N ALA A 117 -8.67 1.04 -7.72
CA ALA A 117 -8.02 2.32 -7.92
C ALA A 117 -6.79 2.47 -7.00
N ASN A 118 -6.93 2.15 -5.71
CA ASN A 118 -5.84 2.23 -4.75
C ASN A 118 -4.69 1.26 -5.06
N ILE A 119 -5.00 0.03 -5.52
CA ILE A 119 -3.98 -0.92 -5.97
C ILE A 119 -3.19 -0.36 -7.17
N PHE A 120 -3.87 0.28 -8.13
CA PHE A 120 -3.20 0.87 -9.29
C PHE A 120 -2.37 2.12 -8.95
N LEU A 121 -2.64 2.81 -7.82
CA LEU A 121 -1.76 3.89 -7.33
C LEU A 121 -0.35 3.39 -7.00
N LEU A 122 -0.20 2.11 -6.59
CA LEU A 122 1.13 1.52 -6.38
C LEU A 122 2.00 1.58 -7.65
N LYS A 123 1.39 1.40 -8.84
CA LYS A 123 2.12 1.50 -10.11
C LYS A 123 2.59 2.93 -10.40
N LYS A 124 1.78 3.93 -10.02
CA LYS A 124 2.17 5.35 -10.11
C LYS A 124 3.36 5.65 -9.20
N LEU A 125 3.34 5.12 -7.98
CA LEU A 125 4.42 5.30 -7.00
C LEU A 125 5.71 4.59 -7.45
N ALA A 126 5.62 3.37 -7.97
CA ALA A 126 6.78 2.64 -8.50
C ALA A 126 7.48 3.41 -9.63
N LYS A 127 6.73 4.07 -10.54
CA LYS A 127 7.30 4.92 -11.60
C LYS A 127 8.06 6.15 -11.06
N LEU A 128 7.76 6.57 -9.85
CA LEU A 128 8.44 7.68 -9.15
C LEU A 128 9.58 7.18 -8.23
N ASN A 129 9.92 5.88 -8.29
CA ASN A 129 10.89 5.22 -7.41
C ASN A 129 10.56 5.37 -5.93
N ILE A 130 9.27 5.36 -5.59
CA ILE A 130 8.78 5.39 -4.21
C ILE A 130 8.37 3.97 -3.85
N GLU A 131 8.97 3.44 -2.79
CA GLU A 131 8.56 2.16 -2.21
C GLU A 131 7.14 2.30 -1.65
N ALA A 132 6.24 1.43 -2.06
CA ALA A 132 4.86 1.51 -1.60
C ALA A 132 4.22 0.14 -1.45
N ARG A 133 3.38 0.01 -0.44
CA ARG A 133 2.62 -1.20 -0.19
C ARG A 133 1.25 -0.90 0.42
N ILE A 134 0.30 -1.76 0.14
CA ILE A 134 -0.99 -1.84 0.83
C ILE A 134 -0.92 -3.00 1.82
N ILE A 135 -1.35 -2.77 3.05
CA ILE A 135 -1.44 -3.83 4.06
C ILE A 135 -2.86 -3.84 4.62
N ASN A 136 -3.47 -5.02 4.62
CA ASN A 136 -4.69 -5.30 5.35
C ASN A 136 -4.54 -6.56 6.20
N LYS A 137 -5.61 -7.07 6.79
CA LYS A 137 -5.60 -8.28 7.63
C LYS A 137 -4.91 -9.46 6.97
N HIS A 138 -5.27 -9.71 5.72
CA HIS A 138 -4.93 -10.94 5.00
C HIS A 138 -3.83 -10.74 3.96
N ASN A 139 -3.57 -9.50 3.54
CA ASN A 139 -2.71 -9.26 2.38
C ASN A 139 -1.67 -8.16 2.63
N GLU A 140 -0.49 -8.37 2.08
CA GLU A 140 0.47 -7.35 1.76
C GLU A 140 0.61 -7.28 0.24
N ILE A 141 0.36 -6.11 -0.36
CA ILE A 141 0.31 -5.91 -1.82
C ILE A 141 1.32 -4.84 -2.20
N PHE A 142 2.16 -5.10 -3.20
CA PHE A 142 3.15 -4.15 -3.73
C PHE A 142 3.41 -4.39 -5.22
N ILE A 143 4.21 -3.52 -5.83
CA ILE A 143 4.58 -3.60 -7.26
C ILE A 143 6.06 -3.98 -7.39
N VAL A 144 6.35 -4.83 -8.36
CA VAL A 144 7.70 -5.16 -8.81
C VAL A 144 7.86 -4.76 -10.26
N THR A 145 8.93 -3.98 -10.56
CA THR A 145 9.27 -3.50 -11.90
C THR A 145 10.66 -3.96 -12.34
N ASP A 146 11.44 -4.57 -11.47
CA ASP A 146 12.79 -5.06 -11.73
C ASP A 146 13.08 -6.30 -10.88
N PHE A 147 13.55 -6.14 -9.64
CA PHE A 147 13.95 -7.22 -8.75
C PHE A 147 13.48 -6.97 -7.32
N ILE A 148 13.10 -8.05 -6.65
CA ILE A 148 12.87 -8.05 -5.21
C ILE A 148 13.26 -9.41 -4.62
N GLU A 149 13.81 -9.36 -3.40
CA GLU A 149 13.99 -10.53 -2.54
C GLU A 149 13.05 -10.44 -1.35
N LEU A 150 12.35 -11.51 -1.06
CA LEU A 150 11.33 -11.59 -0.04
C LEU A 150 11.66 -12.70 0.96
N LYS A 151 11.61 -12.36 2.24
CA LYS A 151 11.65 -13.36 3.31
C LYS A 151 10.23 -13.85 3.59
N GLY A 152 10.07 -15.14 3.68
CA GLY A 152 8.78 -15.79 3.94
C GLY A 152 8.95 -17.08 4.73
N ARG A 153 7.85 -17.73 5.02
CA ARG A 153 7.82 -19.06 5.64
C ARG A 153 7.33 -20.08 4.63
N PRO A 154 7.83 -21.32 4.64
CA PRO A 154 7.29 -22.39 3.81
C PRO A 154 5.77 -22.46 3.93
N LYS A 155 5.07 -22.62 2.80
CA LYS A 155 3.61 -22.62 2.62
C LYS A 155 2.93 -21.24 2.72
N GLU A 156 3.63 -20.15 2.97
CA GLU A 156 3.06 -18.81 2.86
C GLU A 156 2.71 -18.52 1.39
N LEU A 157 1.49 -18.01 1.15
CA LEU A 157 0.99 -17.74 -0.19
C LEU A 157 1.65 -16.50 -0.79
N LEU A 158 2.01 -16.60 -2.08
CA LEU A 158 2.50 -15.50 -2.89
C LEU A 158 1.92 -15.59 -4.30
N SER A 159 1.29 -14.52 -4.75
CA SER A 159 0.79 -14.43 -6.13
C SER A 159 1.46 -13.30 -6.88
N ILE A 160 1.64 -13.48 -8.19
CA ILE A 160 2.06 -12.42 -9.11
C ILE A 160 0.98 -12.21 -10.16
N ILE A 161 0.67 -10.95 -10.47
CA ILE A 161 -0.38 -10.57 -11.41
C ILE A 161 0.18 -9.49 -12.35
N PRO A 162 0.18 -9.69 -13.69
CA PRO A 162 0.65 -8.68 -14.63
C PRO A 162 -0.29 -7.47 -14.66
N VAL A 163 0.27 -6.24 -14.55
CA VAL A 163 -0.48 -4.98 -14.61
C VAL A 163 -0.01 -4.05 -15.73
N THR A 164 0.78 -4.61 -16.63
CA THR A 164 1.11 -4.05 -17.94
C THR A 164 0.68 -5.05 -19.00
N GLN A 165 0.46 -4.57 -20.23
CA GLN A 165 0.03 -5.41 -21.33
C GLN A 165 0.89 -6.68 -21.48
N ASN A 166 2.20 -6.53 -21.36
CA ASN A 166 3.16 -7.62 -21.35
C ASN A 166 4.14 -7.45 -20.19
N VAL A 167 4.53 -8.56 -19.56
CA VAL A 167 5.65 -8.66 -18.61
C VAL A 167 6.57 -9.75 -19.13
N THR A 168 7.86 -9.46 -19.29
CA THR A 168 8.84 -10.40 -19.86
C THR A 168 10.01 -10.64 -18.93
N GLY A 169 10.67 -11.78 -19.13
CA GLY A 169 11.85 -12.15 -18.38
C GLY A 169 11.56 -12.51 -16.92
N ILE A 170 10.34 -12.95 -16.62
CA ILE A 170 9.91 -13.30 -15.27
C ILE A 170 10.70 -14.53 -14.80
N THR A 171 11.44 -14.37 -13.70
CA THR A 171 12.14 -15.47 -13.04
C THR A 171 11.74 -15.46 -11.57
N LEU A 172 11.26 -16.61 -11.08
CA LEU A 172 10.88 -16.84 -9.70
C LEU A 172 11.77 -17.93 -9.11
N THR A 173 12.33 -17.67 -7.91
CA THR A 173 13.11 -18.67 -7.15
C THR A 173 12.58 -18.78 -5.72
N GLY A 174 12.89 -19.88 -5.04
CA GLY A 174 12.48 -20.09 -3.66
C GLY A 174 10.97 -20.37 -3.46
N LEU A 175 10.23 -20.53 -4.56
CA LEU A 175 8.81 -20.85 -4.60
C LEU A 175 8.57 -22.27 -5.11
N GLU A 176 7.40 -22.85 -4.82
CA GLU A 176 7.02 -24.22 -5.23
C GLU A 176 6.90 -24.32 -6.76
N TYR A 177 6.37 -23.27 -7.40
CA TYR A 177 6.23 -23.19 -8.85
C TYR A 177 7.18 -22.13 -9.41
N PRO A 178 8.46 -22.48 -9.62
CA PRO A 178 9.47 -21.54 -10.15
C PRO A 178 9.19 -21.22 -11.61
N LEU A 179 9.59 -20.02 -12.02
CA LEU A 179 9.58 -19.61 -13.44
C LEU A 179 11.01 -19.23 -13.85
N LYS A 180 11.34 -19.46 -15.13
CA LYS A 180 12.66 -19.07 -15.68
C LYS A 180 12.44 -18.34 -17.01
N ASN A 181 12.72 -17.04 -17.02
CA ASN A 181 12.61 -16.16 -18.19
C ASN A 181 11.23 -16.27 -18.88
N ALA A 182 10.17 -16.43 -18.10
CA ALA A 182 8.79 -16.54 -18.58
C ALA A 182 8.25 -15.19 -19.03
N SER A 183 7.14 -15.22 -19.74
CA SER A 183 6.36 -14.02 -20.12
C SER A 183 4.91 -14.23 -19.73
N MET A 184 4.25 -13.13 -19.33
CA MET A 184 2.83 -13.08 -19.00
C MET A 184 2.19 -11.88 -19.68
N GLN A 185 0.93 -12.00 -20.03
CA GLN A 185 0.09 -10.90 -20.51
C GLN A 185 -0.91 -10.50 -19.44
N MET A 186 -1.39 -9.27 -19.52
CA MET A 186 -2.48 -8.81 -18.65
C MET A 186 -3.70 -9.70 -18.84
N GLY A 187 -4.20 -10.28 -17.74
CA GLY A 187 -5.28 -11.26 -17.74
C GLY A 187 -4.80 -12.70 -17.50
N ASP A 188 -3.50 -13.00 -17.64
CA ASP A 188 -2.97 -14.32 -17.31
C ASP A 188 -3.02 -14.58 -15.80
N SER A 189 -3.29 -15.83 -15.43
CA SER A 189 -3.36 -16.31 -14.04
C SER A 189 -2.22 -17.24 -13.64
N LEU A 190 -1.19 -17.39 -14.48
CA LEU A 190 -0.08 -18.33 -14.30
C LEU A 190 0.62 -18.22 -12.94
N GLY A 191 0.66 -17.02 -12.35
CA GLY A 191 1.37 -16.77 -11.10
C GLY A 191 0.52 -16.76 -9.85
N ILE A 192 -0.75 -17.18 -9.93
CA ILE A 192 -1.67 -17.17 -8.79
C ILE A 192 -1.45 -18.40 -7.89
N SER A 193 -1.57 -18.18 -6.56
CA SER A 193 -1.50 -19.23 -5.53
C SER A 193 -0.17 -20.00 -5.52
N ASN A 194 0.94 -19.36 -5.83
CA ASN A 194 2.25 -19.90 -5.55
C ASN A 194 2.52 -19.87 -4.04
N VAL A 195 3.48 -20.64 -3.57
CA VAL A 195 3.82 -20.71 -2.15
C VAL A 195 5.33 -20.68 -1.94
N PHE A 196 5.75 -20.11 -0.80
CA PHE A 196 7.14 -20.21 -0.37
C PHE A 196 7.52 -21.66 -0.13
N LYS A 197 8.59 -22.11 -0.80
CA LYS A 197 9.24 -23.40 -0.57
C LYS A 197 10.45 -23.24 0.35
N GLU A 198 11.15 -22.13 0.22
CA GLU A 198 12.31 -21.75 1.00
C GLU A 198 11.99 -20.53 1.89
N SER A 199 12.91 -20.19 2.80
CA SER A 199 12.77 -19.01 3.68
C SER A 199 12.99 -17.68 2.94
N VAL A 200 13.52 -17.76 1.71
CA VAL A 200 13.77 -16.61 0.83
C VAL A 200 13.28 -16.95 -0.56
N ALA A 201 12.53 -16.05 -1.16
CA ALA A 201 12.11 -16.11 -2.56
C ALA A 201 12.56 -14.85 -3.29
N SER A 202 12.84 -14.97 -4.59
CA SER A 202 13.12 -13.81 -5.42
C SER A 202 12.19 -13.74 -6.62
N ILE A 203 11.89 -12.52 -7.03
CA ILE A 203 11.14 -12.18 -8.23
C ILE A 203 11.99 -11.22 -9.03
N SER A 204 12.31 -11.55 -10.28
CA SER A 204 12.92 -10.64 -11.22
C SER A 204 12.14 -10.57 -12.52
N ILE A 205 12.13 -9.41 -13.16
CA ILE A 205 11.53 -9.18 -14.48
C ILE A 205 12.46 -8.32 -15.33
N LYS A 206 12.39 -8.46 -16.66
CA LYS A 206 13.15 -7.62 -17.61
C LYS A 206 12.35 -6.40 -18.06
N SER A 207 11.04 -6.54 -18.20
CA SER A 207 10.16 -5.43 -18.59
C SER A 207 8.74 -5.64 -18.10
N GLY A 208 8.01 -4.54 -17.94
CA GLY A 208 6.64 -4.54 -17.47
C GLY A 208 6.52 -4.26 -15.97
N ALA A 209 5.41 -4.67 -15.36
CA ALA A 209 5.15 -4.56 -13.93
C ALA A 209 4.24 -5.69 -13.45
N LEU A 210 4.55 -6.22 -12.29
CA LEU A 210 3.77 -7.21 -11.56
C LEU A 210 3.25 -6.63 -10.26
N ILE A 211 1.96 -6.80 -9.97
CA ILE A 211 1.47 -6.79 -8.60
C ILE A 211 1.93 -8.09 -7.95
N VAL A 212 2.46 -7.99 -6.76
CA VAL A 212 2.78 -9.12 -5.90
C VAL A 212 1.87 -9.05 -4.68
N THR A 213 1.23 -10.16 -4.35
CA THR A 213 0.38 -10.28 -3.19
C THR A 213 0.90 -11.40 -2.30
N ARG A 214 1.25 -11.07 -1.06
CA ARG A 214 1.48 -12.07 -0.01
C ARG A 214 0.18 -12.19 0.77
N SER A 215 -0.36 -13.40 0.87
CA SER A 215 -1.66 -13.62 1.51
C SER A 215 -1.53 -14.58 2.69
N LYS A 216 -2.36 -14.33 3.71
CA LYS A 216 -2.53 -15.20 4.88
C LYS A 216 -4.02 -15.54 4.96
N ASP A 217 -4.32 -16.82 4.97
CA ASP A 217 -5.67 -17.33 5.24
C ASP A 217 -5.99 -17.25 6.74
#